data_33d024a58d37278a45aab13240f8d760
#
_entry.id   33d024a58d37278a45aab13240f8d760
#
_cell.length_a   1.000
_cell.length_b   1.000
_cell.length_c   1.000
_cell.angle_alpha   90.00
_cell.angle_beta   90.00
_cell.angle_gamma   90.00
#
_symmetry.space_group_name_H-M   'P 1'
#
loop_
_entity.id
_entity.type
_entity.pdbx_description
1 polymer ?
#
loop_
_entity_poly.entity_id
_entity_poly.type
_entity_poly.pdbx_seq_one_letter_code
_entity_poly.pdbx_strand_id
1 'polypeptide(L)'
;MKKIDKILIVIFLIIAGIGAGTLKYMSSRHYTENFAEIYVKGKLYKKVSLNKKNPKEVLNIKTDLGENIIEIENGRVRILDANCHDKVCVKDGFKDKVGEVLVCLPHKVVIKIKGYDNKKEYDDISQ
;
A
#
# COMPACT_ATOMS: atom_id res chain seq x y z
N MET A 1 17.29 -41.78 -23.08
CA MET A 1 16.02 -41.16 -22.72
C MET A 1 14.93 -41.58 -23.68
N LYS A 2 13.86 -42.06 -23.14
CA LYS A 2 12.68 -42.40 -23.92
C LYS A 2 12.01 -41.12 -24.41
N LYS A 3 11.26 -41.23 -25.51
CA LYS A 3 10.52 -40.09 -26.06
C LYS A 3 9.56 -39.46 -25.05
N ILE A 4 8.98 -40.27 -24.19
CA ILE A 4 8.06 -39.83 -23.13
C ILE A 4 8.77 -38.89 -22.13
N ASP A 5 10.02 -39.19 -21.77
CA ASP A 5 10.78 -38.37 -20.82
C ASP A 5 11.06 -36.99 -21.41
N LYS A 6 11.38 -36.92 -22.68
CA LYS A 6 11.59 -35.65 -23.38
C LYS A 6 10.33 -34.81 -23.44
N ILE A 7 9.20 -35.46 -23.69
CA ILE A 7 7.90 -34.79 -23.74
C ILE A 7 7.53 -34.24 -22.36
N LEU A 8 7.77 -35.02 -21.30
CA LEU A 8 7.49 -34.59 -19.93
C LEU A 8 8.36 -33.38 -19.54
N ILE A 9 9.63 -33.38 -19.92
CA ILE A 9 10.53 -32.26 -19.65
C ILE A 9 10.04 -31.01 -20.37
N VAL A 10 9.66 -31.13 -21.62
CA VAL A 10 9.15 -29.98 -22.40
C VAL A 10 7.86 -29.42 -21.78
N ILE A 11 6.94 -30.28 -21.40
CA ILE A 11 5.69 -29.87 -20.74
C ILE A 11 5.99 -29.15 -19.43
N PHE A 12 6.91 -29.68 -18.64
CA PHE A 12 7.31 -29.07 -17.37
C PHE A 12 7.91 -27.67 -17.59
N LEU A 13 8.78 -27.52 -18.59
CA LEU A 13 9.38 -26.23 -18.91
C LEU A 13 8.33 -25.22 -19.38
N ILE A 14 7.34 -25.65 -20.14
CA ILE A 14 6.25 -24.77 -20.60
C ILE A 14 5.42 -24.29 -19.39
N ILE A 15 5.06 -25.19 -18.50
CA ILE A 15 4.28 -24.86 -17.30
C ILE A 15 5.07 -23.89 -16.41
N ALA A 16 6.36 -24.13 -16.21
CA ALA A 16 7.23 -23.26 -15.44
C ALA A 16 7.32 -21.86 -16.06
N GLY A 17 7.45 -21.79 -17.39
CA GLY A 17 7.51 -20.53 -18.11
C GLY A 17 6.21 -19.73 -17.99
N ILE A 18 5.07 -20.38 -18.12
CA ILE A 18 3.75 -19.75 -17.97
C ILE A 18 3.58 -19.26 -16.54
N GLY A 19 3.95 -20.07 -15.53
CA GLY A 19 3.86 -19.67 -14.13
C GLY A 19 4.69 -18.45 -13.81
N ALA A 20 5.94 -18.42 -14.27
CA ALA A 20 6.83 -17.27 -14.07
C ALA A 20 6.30 -16.01 -14.77
N GLY A 21 5.78 -16.16 -15.98
CA GLY A 21 5.19 -15.05 -16.72
C GLY A 21 3.96 -14.47 -16.05
N THR A 22 3.07 -15.31 -15.53
CA THR A 22 1.88 -14.85 -14.83
C THR A 22 2.21 -14.13 -13.52
N LEU A 23 3.18 -14.63 -12.77
CA LEU A 23 3.63 -13.97 -11.54
C LEU A 23 4.21 -12.59 -11.84
N LYS A 24 5.03 -12.49 -12.87
CA LYS A 24 5.59 -11.19 -13.28
C LYS A 24 4.50 -10.23 -13.74
N TYR A 25 3.54 -10.72 -14.48
CA TYR A 25 2.42 -9.91 -14.95
C TYR A 25 1.59 -9.39 -13.79
N MET A 26 1.29 -10.23 -12.81
CA MET A 26 0.54 -9.81 -11.63
C MET A 26 1.32 -8.82 -10.77
N SER A 27 2.64 -8.97 -10.70
CA SER A 27 3.50 -8.07 -9.94
C SER A 27 3.64 -6.69 -10.60
N SER A 28 3.45 -6.59 -11.90
CA SER A 28 3.61 -5.35 -12.65
C SER A 28 2.32 -4.58 -12.87
N ARG A 29 1.28 -4.85 -12.09
CA ARG A 29 0.06 -4.07 -12.16
C ARG A 29 0.36 -2.61 -11.84
N HIS A 30 0.21 -1.77 -12.84
CA HIS A 30 0.34 -0.34 -12.67
C HIS A 30 -1.02 0.22 -12.25
N TYR A 31 -1.06 0.68 -11.02
CA TYR A 31 -2.21 1.47 -10.59
C TYR A 31 -2.07 2.87 -11.18
N THR A 32 -3.16 3.37 -11.71
CA THR A 32 -3.19 4.69 -12.36
C THR A 32 -2.86 5.79 -11.38
N GLU A 33 -3.27 5.63 -10.15
CA GLU A 33 -3.04 6.62 -9.09
C GLU A 33 -3.17 5.94 -7.74
N ASN A 34 -2.21 6.19 -6.87
CA ASN A 34 -2.27 5.73 -5.49
C ASN A 34 -2.77 6.85 -4.59
N PHE A 35 -3.47 6.49 -3.54
CA PHE A 35 -3.92 7.45 -2.54
C PHE A 35 -3.84 6.83 -1.15
N ALA A 36 -3.72 7.70 -0.16
CA ALA A 36 -3.72 7.31 1.24
C ALA A 36 -5.04 7.68 1.89
N GLU A 37 -5.68 6.74 2.55
CA GLU A 37 -6.86 6.99 3.36
C GLU A 37 -6.44 7.04 4.82
N ILE A 38 -6.71 8.16 5.47
CA ILE A 38 -6.35 8.37 6.86
C ILE A 38 -7.59 8.21 7.72
N TYR A 39 -7.57 7.22 8.61
CA TYR A 39 -8.66 6.95 9.53
C TYR A 39 -8.26 7.34 10.94
N VAL A 40 -9.13 8.03 11.63
CA VAL A 40 -8.95 8.41 13.02
C VAL A 40 -10.14 7.89 13.81
N LYS A 41 -9.87 7.09 14.84
CA LYS A 41 -10.91 6.46 15.68
C LYS A 41 -11.92 5.67 14.84
N GLY A 42 -11.47 5.02 13.78
CA GLY A 42 -12.31 4.22 12.88
C GLY A 42 -13.10 5.00 11.84
N LYS A 43 -12.97 6.32 11.81
CA LYS A 43 -13.67 7.17 10.83
C LYS A 43 -12.67 7.76 9.83
N LEU A 44 -13.08 7.84 8.58
CA LEU A 44 -12.25 8.45 7.54
C LEU A 44 -12.05 9.94 7.86
N TYR A 45 -10.81 10.31 8.11
CA TYR A 45 -10.42 11.69 8.40
C TYR A 45 -10.12 12.47 7.13
N LYS A 46 -9.28 11.90 6.26
CA LYS A 46 -8.88 12.55 5.02
C LYS A 46 -8.38 11.50 4.02
N LYS A 47 -8.57 11.80 2.75
CA LYS A 47 -8.05 11.01 1.63
C LYS A 47 -7.09 11.89 0.84
N VAL A 48 -5.85 11.44 0.68
CA VAL A 48 -4.77 12.21 0.06
C VAL A 48 -4.20 11.46 -1.12
N SER A 49 -4.07 12.14 -2.27
CA SER A 49 -3.45 11.57 -3.45
C SER A 49 -1.94 11.43 -3.26
N LEU A 50 -1.40 10.26 -3.62
CA LEU A 50 0.03 9.98 -3.57
C LEU A 50 0.64 10.14 -4.95
N ASN A 51 0.58 11.34 -5.50
CA ASN A 51 1.16 11.66 -6.79
C ASN A 51 2.54 12.29 -6.58
N LYS A 52 3.56 11.78 -7.28
CA LYS A 52 4.92 12.30 -7.19
C LYS A 52 5.04 13.76 -7.61
N LYS A 53 4.09 14.24 -8.40
CA LYS A 53 4.06 15.63 -8.87
C LYS A 53 3.48 16.59 -7.84
N ASN A 54 2.80 16.08 -6.84
CA ASN A 54 2.22 16.93 -5.81
C ASN A 54 3.31 17.47 -4.87
N PRO A 55 3.15 18.72 -4.39
CA PRO A 55 4.09 19.26 -3.42
C PRO A 55 4.01 18.52 -2.10
N LYS A 56 5.06 18.65 -1.31
CA LYS A 56 5.10 18.10 0.04
C LYS A 56 3.96 18.66 0.87
N GLU A 57 3.26 17.76 1.57
CA GLU A 57 2.17 18.14 2.45
C GLU A 57 2.42 17.53 3.84
N VAL A 58 2.15 18.33 4.86
CA VAL A 58 2.26 17.92 6.26
C VAL A 58 0.91 18.12 6.93
N LEU A 59 0.39 17.06 7.52
CA LEU A 59 -0.89 17.07 8.22
C LEU A 59 -0.65 16.86 9.71
N ASN A 60 -1.27 17.71 10.52
CA ASN A 60 -1.21 17.57 11.97
C ASN A 60 -2.58 17.09 12.47
N ILE A 61 -2.61 15.89 13.03
CA ILE A 61 -3.83 15.28 13.57
C ILE A 61 -3.76 15.30 15.08
N LYS A 62 -4.55 16.17 15.69
CA LYS A 62 -4.68 16.25 17.14
C LYS A 62 -6.03 15.69 17.58
N THR A 63 -5.99 14.77 18.53
CA THR A 63 -7.18 14.21 19.17
C THR A 63 -6.97 14.19 20.67
N ASP A 64 -8.02 13.81 21.40
CA ASP A 64 -7.90 13.57 22.84
C ASP A 64 -6.95 12.43 23.19
N LEU A 65 -6.63 11.56 22.23
CA LEU A 65 -5.71 10.44 22.43
C LEU A 65 -4.24 10.82 22.21
N GLY A 66 -3.98 11.90 21.47
CA GLY A 66 -2.62 12.33 21.18
C GLY A 66 -2.50 13.03 19.85
N GLU A 67 -1.27 13.24 19.41
CA GLU A 67 -0.95 13.98 18.20
C GLU A 67 -0.11 13.12 17.26
N ASN A 68 -0.46 13.15 15.98
CA ASN A 68 0.31 12.53 14.90
C ASN A 68 0.57 13.55 13.81
N ILE A 69 1.81 13.64 13.36
CA ILE A 69 2.19 14.47 12.23
C ILE A 69 2.47 13.56 11.04
N ILE A 70 1.72 13.74 9.97
CA ILE A 70 1.81 12.91 8.77
C ILE A 70 2.45 13.73 7.67
N GLU A 71 3.48 13.17 7.03
CA GLU A 71 4.17 13.78 5.91
C GLU A 71 3.92 13.00 4.64
N ILE A 72 3.55 13.72 3.59
CA ILE A 72 3.32 13.18 2.26
C ILE A 72 4.29 13.87 1.30
N GLU A 73 5.17 13.09 0.68
CA GLU A 73 6.22 13.61 -0.20
C GLU A 73 6.58 12.58 -1.26
N ASN A 74 6.74 13.00 -2.50
CA ASN A 74 7.17 12.14 -3.62
C ASN A 74 6.32 10.88 -3.80
N GLY A 75 5.00 10.99 -3.61
CA GLY A 75 4.11 9.84 -3.71
C GLY A 75 4.23 8.85 -2.58
N ARG A 76 4.81 9.25 -1.45
CA ARG A 76 4.99 8.44 -0.27
C ARG A 76 4.35 9.10 0.94
N VAL A 77 3.99 8.30 1.92
CA VAL A 77 3.40 8.79 3.16
C VAL A 77 4.12 8.16 4.36
N ARG A 78 4.31 8.94 5.40
CA ARG A 78 4.83 8.44 6.68
C ARG A 78 4.20 9.19 7.84
N ILE A 79 4.31 8.61 9.01
CA ILE A 79 4.06 9.33 10.24
C ILE A 79 5.40 9.96 10.64
N LEU A 80 5.50 11.26 10.43
CA LEU A 80 6.75 12.01 10.66
C LEU A 80 7.09 12.05 12.16
N ASP A 81 6.08 12.29 12.98
CA ASP A 81 6.24 12.34 14.42
C ASP A 81 4.91 12.01 15.09
N ALA A 82 5.00 11.54 16.31
CA ALA A 82 3.84 11.23 17.13
C ALA A 82 4.27 11.26 18.60
N ASN A 83 3.37 11.67 19.48
CA ASN A 83 3.67 11.68 20.92
C ASN A 83 3.27 10.39 21.61
N CYS A 84 3.09 9.31 20.88
CA CYS A 84 2.87 8.00 21.47
C CYS A 84 4.14 7.47 22.14
N HIS A 85 3.97 6.61 23.12
CA HIS A 85 5.08 6.14 23.96
C HIS A 85 6.16 5.39 23.18
N ASP A 86 5.75 4.49 22.30
CA ASP A 86 6.66 3.59 21.58
C ASP A 86 7.22 4.20 20.29
N LYS A 87 6.51 5.13 19.69
CA LYS A 87 6.85 5.74 18.39
C LYS A 87 7.14 4.72 17.28
N VAL A 88 6.51 3.55 17.37
CA VAL A 88 6.67 2.48 16.37
C VAL A 88 6.19 2.95 15.00
N CYS A 89 5.09 3.69 14.95
CA CYS A 89 4.56 4.24 13.70
C CYS A 89 5.55 5.19 13.02
N VAL A 90 6.33 5.94 13.79
CA VAL A 90 7.39 6.81 13.24
C VAL A 90 8.53 5.99 12.67
N LYS A 91 8.89 4.90 13.32
CA LYS A 91 9.97 4.02 12.89
C LYS A 91 9.65 3.25 11.61
N ASP A 92 8.38 3.06 11.29
CA ASP A 92 7.97 2.34 10.09
C ASP A 92 8.41 3.03 8.79
N GLY A 93 8.63 4.36 8.84
CA GLY A 93 9.11 5.10 7.68
C GLY A 93 8.07 5.31 6.58
N PHE A 94 8.56 5.66 5.40
CA PHE A 94 7.70 5.92 4.25
C PHE A 94 7.08 4.65 3.68
N LYS A 95 5.83 4.75 3.26
CA LYS A 95 5.09 3.70 2.55
C LYS A 95 4.51 4.28 1.26
N ASP A 96 4.56 3.52 0.20
CA ASP A 96 4.08 3.97 -1.11
C ASP A 96 3.34 2.89 -1.91
N LYS A 97 3.39 1.66 -1.46
CA LYS A 97 2.79 0.54 -2.19
C LYS A 97 1.36 0.27 -1.75
N VAL A 98 0.51 -0.03 -2.72
CA VAL A 98 -0.87 -0.43 -2.45
C VAL A 98 -0.89 -1.67 -1.56
N GLY A 99 -1.72 -1.61 -0.53
CA GLY A 99 -1.82 -2.67 0.48
C GLY A 99 -1.00 -2.43 1.72
N GLU A 100 -0.06 -1.48 1.70
CA GLU A 100 0.68 -1.12 2.89
C GLU A 100 -0.17 -0.28 3.84
N VAL A 101 0.09 -0.43 5.13
CA VAL A 101 -0.68 0.24 6.18
C VAL A 101 0.28 0.78 7.23
N LEU A 102 0.01 2.00 7.69
CA LEU A 102 0.66 2.60 8.85
C LEU A 102 -0.36 2.68 9.98
N VAL A 103 0.01 2.23 11.17
CA VAL A 103 -0.90 2.17 12.32
C VAL A 103 -0.25 2.79 13.54
N CYS A 104 -0.97 3.69 14.19
CA CYS A 104 -0.64 4.19 15.52
C CYS A 104 -1.75 3.76 16.48
N LEU A 105 -1.57 2.62 17.13
CA LEU A 105 -2.59 2.02 17.99
C LEU A 105 -2.99 2.89 19.17
N PRO A 106 -2.05 3.49 19.94
CA PRO A 106 -2.43 4.34 21.06
C PRO A 106 -3.30 5.52 20.68
N HIS A 107 -3.09 6.08 19.48
CA HIS A 107 -3.84 7.23 18.99
C HIS A 107 -5.01 6.85 18.08
N LYS A 108 -5.17 5.57 17.77
CA LYS A 108 -6.20 5.04 16.85
C LYS A 108 -6.16 5.70 15.47
N VAL A 109 -4.94 5.93 14.97
CA VAL A 109 -4.70 6.45 13.62
C VAL A 109 -4.26 5.32 12.72
N VAL A 110 -4.92 5.19 11.57
CA VAL A 110 -4.59 4.17 10.57
C VAL A 110 -4.50 4.85 9.21
N ILE A 111 -3.42 4.60 8.50
CA ILE A 111 -3.23 5.10 7.13
C ILE A 111 -3.15 3.88 6.21
N LYS A 112 -4.09 3.80 5.27
CA LYS A 112 -4.13 2.72 4.28
C LYS A 112 -3.79 3.26 2.92
N ILE A 113 -2.89 2.57 2.20
CA ILE A 113 -2.55 2.93 0.84
C ILE A 113 -3.36 2.08 -0.12
N LYS A 114 -4.15 2.73 -0.96
CA LYS A 114 -4.99 2.11 -1.97
C LYS A 114 -4.65 2.66 -3.34
N GLY A 115 -5.03 1.93 -4.38
CA GLY A 115 -4.83 2.35 -5.75
C GLY A 115 -6.11 2.25 -6.56
N TYR A 116 -6.26 3.15 -7.53
CA TYR A 116 -7.32 3.04 -8.50
C TYR A 116 -6.89 2.07 -9.61
N ASP A 117 -7.63 0.97 -9.73
CA ASP A 117 -7.51 0.06 -10.85
C ASP A 117 -8.75 0.25 -11.72
N ASN A 118 -8.55 0.49 -13.01
CA ASN A 118 -9.63 0.71 -13.96
C ASN A 118 -10.64 -0.43 -14.02
N LYS A 119 -10.31 -1.59 -13.48
CA LYS A 119 -11.18 -2.76 -13.52
C LYS A 119 -11.91 -3.07 -12.22
N LYS A 120 -11.63 -2.34 -11.13
CA LYS A 120 -12.07 -2.77 -9.81
C LYS A 120 -12.64 -1.68 -8.92
N GLU A 121 -13.36 -0.78 -9.54
CA GLU A 121 -14.06 0.25 -8.79
C GLU A 121 -15.05 -0.33 -7.77
N TYR A 122 -15.56 -1.53 -8.05
CA TYR A 122 -16.54 -2.19 -7.19
C TYR A 122 -15.94 -2.90 -5.97
N ASP A 123 -14.64 -3.14 -5.93
CA ASP A 123 -14.00 -3.83 -4.80
C ASP A 123 -14.03 -3.00 -3.50
N ASP A 124 -14.17 -1.71 -3.62
CA ASP A 124 -14.30 -0.83 -2.47
C ASP A 124 -15.62 -1.03 -1.71
N ILE A 125 -16.57 -1.68 -2.33
CA ILE A 125 -17.91 -1.89 -1.76
C ILE A 125 -17.95 -3.16 -0.90
N SER A 126 -17.04 -4.09 -1.13
CA SER A 126 -17.03 -5.37 -0.44
C SER A 126 -16.41 -5.33 0.96
N GLN A 127 -16.06 -4.19 1.43
CA GLN A 127 -15.41 -4.05 2.73
C GLN A 127 -16.32 -3.45 3.78
#